data_cc655105b68608a2ad03ecf5b3c83177
#
_entry.id   cc655105b68608a2ad03ecf5b3c83177
#
_cell.length_a   1.000
_cell.length_b   1.000
_cell.length_c   1.000
_cell.angle_alpha   90.00
_cell.angle_beta   90.00
_cell.angle_gamma   90.00
#
_symmetry.space_group_name_H-M   'P 1'
#
loop_
_entity.id
_entity.type
_entity.pdbx_description
1 polymer ?
#
loop_
_entity_poly.entity_id
_entity_poly.type
_entity_poly.pdbx_seq_one_letter_code
_entity_poly.pdbx_strand_id
1 'polypeptide(L)'
;MKSKLNGLWMVTSYMGSHTCILFGLRRDGKIMDSNFVALEIVGKLRQNHIARIDELWEIIHTKYKHELSYYKVCDAKQMAIAKIFGDWEESYQRLRKLLLAYLDQDSGTQYSYHTIPRPLEGTALLRYVYWAFAPCIIAFQYCRPVISNDGTHLYGKYKRVLMIAMTTDANQKVLPIAFAVVDKELGPSWR
;
A
#
# COMPACT_ATOMS: atom_id res chain seq x y z
N MET A 1 9.31 0.47 46.58
CA MET A 1 7.89 0.41 46.99
C MET A 1 7.32 1.81 46.92
N LYS A 2 6.08 2.00 46.48
CA LYS A 2 5.45 3.31 46.42
C LYS A 2 4.40 3.41 47.53
N SER A 3 4.44 4.45 48.33
CA SER A 3 3.38 4.75 49.31
C SER A 3 2.78 6.13 49.04
N LYS A 4 1.54 6.33 49.39
CA LYS A 4 0.81 7.57 49.20
C LYS A 4 0.73 8.29 50.56
N LEU A 5 1.34 9.45 50.66
CA LEU A 5 1.23 10.32 51.82
C LEU A 5 0.67 11.68 51.35
N ASN A 6 -0.39 12.14 52.00
CA ASN A 6 -1.04 13.44 51.70
C ASN A 6 -1.41 13.66 50.23
N GLY A 7 -1.84 12.58 49.52
CA GLY A 7 -2.20 12.66 48.11
C GLY A 7 -1.02 12.61 47.13
N LEU A 8 0.21 12.66 47.60
CA LEU A 8 1.42 12.62 46.76
C LEU A 8 2.07 11.21 46.83
N TRP A 9 2.69 10.83 45.72
CA TRP A 9 3.46 9.61 45.63
C TRP A 9 4.90 9.85 46.12
N MET A 10 5.35 9.07 47.07
CA MET A 10 6.72 9.13 47.60
C MET A 10 7.49 7.90 47.17
N VAL A 11 8.71 8.08 46.67
CA VAL A 11 9.66 6.99 46.42
C VAL A 11 10.33 6.61 47.75
N THR A 12 10.00 5.49 48.27
CA THR A 12 10.53 5.01 49.59
C THR A 12 11.83 4.21 49.48
N SER A 13 12.18 3.75 48.27
CA SER A 13 13.44 3.03 48.03
C SER A 13 13.86 3.19 46.59
N TYR A 14 15.11 3.49 46.34
CA TYR A 14 15.73 3.55 45.03
C TYR A 14 17.07 2.81 45.06
N MET A 15 17.23 1.78 44.25
CA MET A 15 18.43 0.94 44.20
C MET A 15 19.27 1.22 42.94
N GLY A 16 19.74 2.45 42.74
CA GLY A 16 20.65 2.82 41.68
C GLY A 16 20.03 2.91 40.29
N SER A 17 20.87 3.06 39.27
CA SER A 17 20.46 3.13 37.89
C SER A 17 19.89 1.80 37.40
N HIS A 18 18.84 1.87 36.59
CA HIS A 18 18.21 0.70 35.97
C HIS A 18 19.20 -0.06 35.08
N THR A 19 19.49 -1.29 35.39
CA THR A 19 20.29 -2.22 34.58
C THR A 19 19.45 -2.98 33.53
N CYS A 20 18.13 -2.82 33.55
CA CYS A 20 17.23 -3.53 32.64
C CYS A 20 17.35 -3.12 31.16
N ILE A 21 18.07 -2.03 30.87
CA ILE A 21 18.30 -1.56 29.49
C ILE A 21 19.60 -2.15 28.92
N LEU A 22 20.47 -2.73 29.74
CA LEU A 22 21.87 -2.98 29.36
C LEU A 22 22.20 -4.40 28.88
N PHE A 23 21.38 -5.41 29.13
CA PHE A 23 21.76 -6.77 28.73
C PHE A 23 20.57 -7.63 28.31
N GLY A 24 20.52 -7.92 27.02
CA GLY A 24 19.70 -8.95 26.43
C GLY A 24 18.67 -8.40 25.45
N LEU A 25 18.71 -8.92 24.25
CA LEU A 25 17.68 -8.79 23.25
C LEU A 25 16.34 -9.22 23.86
N ARG A 26 15.50 -8.26 24.29
CA ARG A 26 14.17 -8.58 24.79
C ARG A 26 13.26 -8.86 23.62
N ARG A 27 12.77 -10.07 23.54
CA ARG A 27 11.73 -10.45 22.60
C ARG A 27 10.48 -9.60 22.86
N ASP A 28 10.04 -8.92 21.83
CA ASP A 28 8.69 -8.41 21.59
C ASP A 28 7.98 -7.75 22.81
N GLY A 29 8.60 -6.73 23.38
CA GLY A 29 8.01 -5.96 24.49
C GLY A 29 6.89 -5.03 24.03
N LYS A 30 5.97 -4.68 24.95
CA LYS A 30 4.88 -3.71 24.74
C LYS A 30 5.35 -2.29 24.39
N ILE A 31 6.64 -1.98 24.56
CA ILE A 31 7.22 -0.64 24.33
C ILE A 31 7.44 -0.36 22.85
N MET A 32 7.78 -1.38 22.06
CA MET A 32 7.94 -1.25 20.61
C MET A 32 6.72 -1.86 19.92
N ASP A 33 5.62 -1.12 19.90
CA ASP A 33 4.44 -1.50 19.14
C ASP A 33 4.62 -1.24 17.63
N SER A 34 3.70 -1.75 16.82
CA SER A 34 3.74 -1.59 15.38
C SER A 34 3.65 -0.13 14.95
N ASN A 35 3.01 0.74 15.74
CA ASN A 35 2.93 2.18 15.46
C ASN A 35 4.30 2.86 15.60
N PHE A 36 5.01 2.57 16.68
CA PHE A 36 6.36 3.08 16.89
C PHE A 36 7.30 2.62 15.77
N VAL A 37 7.29 1.33 15.45
CA VAL A 37 8.10 0.77 14.36
C VAL A 37 7.74 1.41 13.02
N ALA A 38 6.45 1.64 12.74
CA ALA A 38 5.99 2.31 11.52
C ALA A 38 6.53 3.74 11.37
N LEU A 39 6.61 4.49 12.48
CA LEU A 39 7.19 5.84 12.47
C LEU A 39 8.69 5.81 12.15
N GLU A 40 9.41 4.83 12.67
CA GLU A 40 10.85 4.69 12.45
C GLU A 40 11.19 4.30 11.00
N ILE A 41 10.39 3.44 10.38
CA ILE A 41 10.65 2.94 9.01
C ILE A 41 10.02 3.81 7.91
N VAL A 42 9.14 4.76 8.24
CA VAL A 42 8.44 5.59 7.26
C VAL A 42 9.39 6.37 6.35
N GLY A 43 10.50 6.86 6.88
CA GLY A 43 11.53 7.58 6.12
C GLY A 43 12.18 6.69 5.05
N LYS A 44 12.49 5.45 5.39
CA LYS A 44 13.03 4.46 4.45
C LYS A 44 12.01 4.10 3.37
N LEU A 45 10.74 3.89 3.76
CA LEU A 45 9.68 3.55 2.83
C LEU A 45 9.28 4.69 1.88
N ARG A 46 9.50 5.95 2.26
CA ARG A 46 9.36 7.09 1.33
C ARG A 46 10.39 7.06 0.21
N GLN A 47 11.61 6.60 0.51
CA GLN A 47 12.69 6.47 -0.47
C GLN A 47 12.55 5.19 -1.31
N ASN A 48 12.15 4.09 -0.68
CA ASN A 48 11.96 2.78 -1.32
C ASN A 48 10.74 2.07 -0.71
N HIS A 49 9.57 2.24 -1.33
CA HIS A 49 8.31 1.65 -0.86
C HIS A 49 8.24 0.13 -1.02
N ILE A 50 9.11 -0.47 -1.82
CA ILE A 50 9.23 -1.94 -1.99
C ILE A 50 10.28 -2.57 -1.08
N ALA A 51 10.90 -1.80 -0.16
CA ALA A 51 11.90 -2.31 0.78
C ALA A 51 11.42 -3.61 1.46
N ARG A 52 12.30 -4.59 1.56
CA ARG A 52 12.00 -5.90 2.12
C ARG A 52 11.83 -5.85 3.63
N ILE A 53 11.13 -6.83 4.18
CA ILE A 53 10.88 -6.91 5.64
C ILE A 53 12.18 -7.09 6.42
N ASP A 54 13.11 -7.87 5.89
CA ASP A 54 14.44 -8.07 6.48
C ASP A 54 15.25 -6.77 6.57
N GLU A 55 15.24 -5.94 5.51
CA GLU A 55 15.89 -4.62 5.50
C GLU A 55 15.28 -3.69 6.57
N LEU A 56 13.96 -3.69 6.70
CA LEU A 56 13.25 -2.89 7.70
C LEU A 56 13.49 -3.38 9.12
N TRP A 57 13.55 -4.69 9.30
CA TRP A 57 13.89 -5.33 10.57
C TRP A 57 15.31 -4.94 11.00
N GLU A 58 16.29 -4.97 10.09
CA GLU A 58 17.68 -4.64 10.36
C GLU A 58 17.86 -3.20 10.82
N ILE A 59 17.11 -2.25 10.25
CA ILE A 59 17.10 -0.84 10.68
C ILE A 59 16.75 -0.73 12.17
N ILE A 60 15.68 -1.40 12.59
CA ILE A 60 15.22 -1.36 13.97
C ILE A 60 16.18 -2.11 14.88
N HIS A 61 16.65 -3.29 14.46
CA HIS A 61 17.59 -4.10 15.23
C HIS A 61 18.90 -3.34 15.49
N THR A 62 19.43 -2.69 14.47
CA THR A 62 20.69 -1.90 14.59
C THR A 62 20.51 -0.72 15.52
N LYS A 63 19.39 0.00 15.42
CA LYS A 63 19.15 1.23 16.19
C LYS A 63 18.81 0.94 17.66
N TYR A 64 17.98 -0.06 17.89
CA TYR A 64 17.41 -0.30 19.21
C TYR A 64 17.89 -1.59 19.91
N LYS A 65 18.69 -2.41 19.19
CA LYS A 65 19.16 -3.72 19.68
C LYS A 65 18.00 -4.59 20.20
N HIS A 66 16.87 -4.55 19.50
CA HIS A 66 15.65 -5.23 19.87
C HIS A 66 15.22 -6.22 18.80
N GLU A 67 14.83 -7.44 19.20
CA GLU A 67 14.28 -8.44 18.30
C GLU A 67 12.78 -8.22 18.14
N LEU A 68 12.36 -7.99 16.91
CA LEU A 68 10.96 -7.90 16.52
C LEU A 68 10.53 -9.17 15.81
N SER A 69 9.27 -9.56 16.04
CA SER A 69 8.67 -10.63 15.24
C SER A 69 8.46 -10.15 13.80
N TYR A 70 8.55 -11.08 12.84
CA TYR A 70 8.29 -10.83 11.45
C TYR A 70 6.91 -10.14 11.22
N TYR A 71 5.88 -10.66 11.91
CA TYR A 71 4.51 -10.11 11.81
C TYR A 71 4.42 -8.65 12.25
N LYS A 72 5.14 -8.27 13.31
CA LYS A 72 5.16 -6.88 13.80
C LYS A 72 5.78 -5.93 12.78
N VAL A 73 6.86 -6.33 12.11
CA VAL A 73 7.49 -5.51 11.06
C VAL A 73 6.60 -5.45 9.81
N CYS A 74 5.91 -6.55 9.45
CA CYS A 74 4.91 -6.55 8.38
C CYS A 74 3.78 -5.57 8.66
N ASP A 75 3.22 -5.62 9.87
CA ASP A 75 2.13 -4.75 10.31
C ASP A 75 2.57 -3.28 10.32
N ALA A 76 3.75 -3.00 10.88
CA ALA A 76 4.36 -1.68 10.85
C ALA A 76 4.60 -1.15 9.42
N LYS A 77 5.03 -2.01 8.49
CA LYS A 77 5.18 -1.65 7.08
C LYS A 77 3.84 -1.25 6.47
N GLN A 78 2.76 -2.02 6.72
CA GLN A 78 1.42 -1.68 6.22
C GLN A 78 0.95 -0.33 6.78
N MET A 79 1.13 -0.09 8.07
CA MET A 79 0.81 1.19 8.71
C MET A 79 1.62 2.36 8.14
N ALA A 80 2.91 2.17 7.90
CA ALA A 80 3.76 3.20 7.31
C ALA A 80 3.38 3.51 5.86
N ILE A 81 3.05 2.49 5.07
CA ILE A 81 2.55 2.65 3.70
C ILE A 81 1.23 3.41 3.69
N ALA A 82 0.30 3.06 4.60
CA ALA A 82 -0.97 3.78 4.73
C ALA A 82 -0.76 5.26 5.11
N LYS A 83 0.25 5.58 5.94
CA LYS A 83 0.62 6.97 6.26
C LYS A 83 1.22 7.74 5.08
N ILE A 84 1.90 7.05 4.15
CA ILE A 84 2.54 7.68 2.98
C ILE A 84 1.55 7.90 1.84
N PHE A 85 0.73 6.90 1.54
CA PHE A 85 -0.12 6.85 0.36
C PHE A 85 -1.62 7.00 0.65
N GLY A 86 -2.01 7.10 1.92
CA GLY A 86 -3.41 7.00 2.36
C GLY A 86 -3.84 5.55 2.61
N ASP A 87 -5.03 5.39 3.17
CA ASP A 87 -5.59 4.05 3.34
C ASP A 87 -6.20 3.49 2.05
N TRP A 88 -6.54 2.21 2.06
CA TRP A 88 -7.08 1.53 0.89
C TRP A 88 -8.44 2.08 0.45
N GLU A 89 -9.30 2.41 1.40
CA GLU A 89 -10.63 2.97 1.15
C GLU A 89 -10.52 4.35 0.51
N GLU A 90 -9.67 5.20 1.05
CA GLU A 90 -9.42 6.53 0.52
C GLU A 90 -8.81 6.48 -0.89
N SER A 91 -7.88 5.54 -1.14
CA SER A 91 -7.29 5.34 -2.47
C SER A 91 -8.33 4.96 -3.52
N TYR A 92 -9.28 4.07 -3.18
CA TYR A 92 -10.37 3.72 -4.09
C TYR A 92 -11.37 4.86 -4.30
N GLN A 93 -11.63 5.67 -3.28
CA GLN A 93 -12.48 6.87 -3.43
C GLN A 93 -11.83 7.92 -4.33
N ARG A 94 -10.51 8.09 -4.23
CA ARG A 94 -9.73 9.03 -5.07
C ARG A 94 -9.63 8.56 -6.52
N LEU A 95 -9.69 7.25 -6.78
CA LEU A 95 -9.54 6.68 -8.12
C LEU A 95 -10.52 7.31 -9.12
N ARG A 96 -11.80 7.42 -8.76
CA ARG A 96 -12.81 8.05 -9.62
C ARG A 96 -12.48 9.51 -9.94
N LYS A 97 -12.03 10.27 -8.93
CA LYS A 97 -11.65 11.69 -9.12
C LYS A 97 -10.44 11.81 -10.05
N LEU A 98 -9.48 10.90 -9.91
CA LEU A 98 -8.29 10.84 -10.77
C LEU A 98 -8.67 10.57 -12.22
N LEU A 99 -9.55 9.59 -12.48
CA LEU A 99 -10.00 9.27 -13.84
C LEU A 99 -10.79 10.42 -14.48
N LEU A 100 -11.62 11.12 -13.71
CA LEU A 100 -12.32 12.32 -14.17
C LEU A 100 -11.34 13.45 -14.50
N ALA A 101 -10.30 13.64 -13.72
CA ALA A 101 -9.27 14.63 -14.00
C ALA A 101 -8.48 14.32 -15.30
N TYR A 102 -8.21 13.05 -15.58
CA TYR A 102 -7.60 12.64 -16.85
C TYR A 102 -8.52 12.91 -18.05
N LEU A 103 -9.83 12.65 -17.90
CA LEU A 103 -10.80 12.96 -18.95
C LEU A 103 -10.92 14.46 -19.21
N ASP A 104 -10.84 15.28 -18.18
CA ASP A 104 -10.88 16.74 -18.27
C ASP A 104 -9.64 17.29 -18.99
N GLN A 105 -8.48 16.71 -18.75
CA GLN A 105 -7.23 17.07 -19.43
C GLN A 105 -7.20 16.63 -20.89
N ASP A 106 -7.78 15.49 -21.21
CA ASP A 106 -7.79 14.93 -22.56
C ASP A 106 -9.10 14.18 -22.81
N SER A 107 -10.00 14.84 -23.54
CA SER A 107 -11.34 14.34 -23.84
C SER A 107 -11.38 13.04 -24.67
N GLY A 108 -10.25 12.67 -25.30
CA GLY A 108 -10.11 11.38 -26.00
C GLY A 108 -9.82 10.20 -25.05
N THR A 109 -9.48 10.45 -23.80
CA THR A 109 -9.29 9.41 -22.79
C THR A 109 -10.63 8.72 -22.48
N GLN A 110 -10.62 7.40 -22.42
CA GLN A 110 -11.81 6.60 -22.13
C GLN A 110 -11.67 5.96 -20.76
N TYR A 111 -12.77 5.89 -20.00
CA TYR A 111 -12.83 5.11 -18.77
C TYR A 111 -14.23 4.53 -18.53
N SER A 112 -14.27 3.45 -17.82
CA SER A 112 -15.50 2.84 -17.29
C SER A 112 -15.30 2.47 -15.84
N TYR A 113 -16.28 2.77 -14.99
CA TYR A 113 -16.23 2.54 -13.56
C TYR A 113 -17.53 1.89 -13.11
N HIS A 114 -17.46 0.65 -12.67
CA HIS A 114 -18.63 -0.12 -12.26
C HIS A 114 -18.58 -0.51 -10.80
N THR A 115 -19.66 -0.20 -10.08
CA THR A 115 -19.82 -0.53 -8.67
C THR A 115 -21.11 -1.29 -8.43
N ILE A 116 -21.12 -2.14 -7.44
CA ILE A 116 -22.31 -2.84 -6.95
C ILE A 116 -22.71 -2.18 -5.62
N PRO A 117 -23.96 -1.68 -5.51
CA PRO A 117 -24.46 -1.16 -4.24
C PRO A 117 -24.39 -2.24 -3.15
N ARG A 118 -24.00 -1.85 -1.94
CA ARG A 118 -24.09 -2.73 -0.77
C ARG A 118 -25.27 -2.34 0.11
N PRO A 119 -25.78 -3.28 0.94
CA PRO A 119 -26.90 -3.00 1.87
C PRO A 119 -26.58 -1.90 2.89
N LEU A 120 -25.29 -1.67 3.20
CA LEU A 120 -24.88 -0.57 4.09
C LEU A 120 -25.00 0.75 3.32
N GLU A 121 -25.79 1.69 3.84
CA GLU A 121 -25.96 3.00 3.25
C GLU A 121 -24.63 3.72 3.00
N GLY A 122 -24.49 4.26 1.79
CA GLY A 122 -23.30 4.99 1.36
C GLY A 122 -22.08 4.15 0.97
N THR A 123 -22.18 2.82 0.98
CA THR A 123 -21.08 1.94 0.55
C THR A 123 -21.37 1.27 -0.78
N ALA A 124 -20.34 1.16 -1.62
CA ALA A 124 -20.40 0.45 -2.89
C ALA A 124 -19.16 -0.41 -3.08
N LEU A 125 -19.33 -1.61 -3.62
CA LEU A 125 -18.20 -2.46 -3.97
C LEU A 125 -17.76 -2.12 -5.40
N LEU A 126 -16.51 -1.71 -5.56
CA LEU A 126 -15.92 -1.58 -6.89
C LEU A 126 -15.85 -2.98 -7.53
N ARG A 127 -16.50 -3.17 -8.67
CA ARG A 127 -16.43 -4.40 -9.43
C ARG A 127 -15.29 -4.36 -10.41
N TYR A 128 -15.26 -3.34 -11.27
CA TYR A 128 -14.15 -3.11 -12.16
C TYR A 128 -13.99 -1.62 -12.45
N VAL A 129 -12.80 -1.25 -12.85
CA VAL A 129 -12.48 0.02 -13.46
C VAL A 129 -11.60 -0.24 -14.68
N TYR A 130 -11.89 0.45 -15.76
CA TYR A 130 -11.14 0.40 -17.01
C TYR A 130 -10.76 1.81 -17.38
N TRP A 131 -9.58 2.01 -17.96
CA TRP A 131 -9.18 3.26 -18.59
C TRP A 131 -8.20 3.05 -19.74
N ALA A 132 -8.28 3.93 -20.74
CA ALA A 132 -7.36 4.01 -21.86
C ALA A 132 -7.07 5.48 -22.14
N PHE A 133 -5.81 5.84 -22.17
CA PHE A 133 -5.40 7.22 -22.42
C PHE A 133 -5.49 7.56 -23.90
N ALA A 134 -5.98 8.76 -24.24
CA ALA A 134 -6.13 9.21 -25.62
C ALA A 134 -4.81 9.11 -26.43
N PRO A 135 -3.63 9.51 -25.92
CA PRO A 135 -2.39 9.33 -26.65
C PRO A 135 -2.08 7.89 -27.03
N CYS A 136 -2.40 6.93 -26.12
CA CYS A 136 -2.19 5.51 -26.38
C CYS A 136 -3.17 4.96 -27.43
N ILE A 137 -4.43 5.39 -27.38
CA ILE A 137 -5.45 5.04 -28.38
C ILE A 137 -5.02 5.56 -29.78
N ILE A 138 -4.57 6.81 -29.86
CA ILE A 138 -4.10 7.43 -31.10
C ILE A 138 -2.83 6.72 -31.60
N ALA A 139 -1.89 6.43 -30.71
CA ALA A 139 -0.63 5.77 -31.06
C ALA A 139 -0.82 4.35 -31.60
N PHE A 140 -1.91 3.67 -31.22
CA PHE A 140 -2.20 2.30 -31.69
C PHE A 140 -2.24 2.16 -33.21
N GLN A 141 -2.69 3.19 -33.92
CA GLN A 141 -2.73 3.19 -35.42
C GLN A 141 -1.33 3.01 -36.05
N TYR A 142 -0.26 3.33 -35.32
CA TYR A 142 1.12 3.19 -35.77
C TYR A 142 1.81 1.93 -35.25
N CYS A 143 1.07 1.11 -34.52
CA CYS A 143 1.55 -0.13 -33.91
C CYS A 143 1.15 -1.35 -34.74
N ARG A 144 1.66 -2.50 -34.36
CA ARG A 144 1.19 -3.78 -34.92
C ARG A 144 -0.28 -3.98 -34.52
N PRO A 145 -1.17 -4.42 -35.43
CA PRO A 145 -2.58 -4.62 -35.14
C PRO A 145 -2.82 -5.92 -34.34
N VAL A 146 -2.01 -6.14 -33.32
CA VAL A 146 -2.10 -7.28 -32.38
C VAL A 146 -2.06 -6.74 -30.97
N ILE A 147 -3.03 -7.11 -30.16
CA ILE A 147 -3.13 -6.76 -28.76
C ILE A 147 -2.83 -8.00 -27.95
N SER A 148 -1.83 -7.93 -27.07
CA SER A 148 -1.57 -8.90 -26.04
C SER A 148 -2.18 -8.42 -24.73
N ASN A 149 -2.91 -9.29 -24.07
CA ASN A 149 -3.49 -9.01 -22.76
C ASN A 149 -2.78 -9.86 -21.71
N ASP A 150 -2.39 -9.21 -20.61
CA ASP A 150 -1.77 -9.87 -19.46
C ASP A 150 -2.42 -9.40 -18.17
N GLY A 151 -2.52 -10.30 -17.19
CA GLY A 151 -3.11 -10.04 -15.89
C GLY A 151 -2.11 -10.29 -14.76
N THR A 152 -1.92 -9.30 -13.89
CA THR A 152 -1.08 -9.45 -12.71
C THR A 152 -1.89 -9.26 -11.42
N HIS A 153 -1.63 -10.12 -10.43
CA HIS A 153 -2.28 -10.03 -9.14
C HIS A 153 -1.77 -8.84 -8.33
N LEU A 154 -2.67 -7.99 -7.89
CA LEU A 154 -2.36 -6.90 -6.98
C LEU A 154 -2.35 -7.42 -5.54
N TYR A 155 -1.28 -7.10 -4.83
CA TYR A 155 -1.12 -7.45 -3.42
C TYR A 155 -1.60 -6.30 -2.55
N GLY A 156 -2.44 -6.61 -1.56
CA GLY A 156 -2.95 -5.62 -0.63
C GLY A 156 -4.20 -6.11 0.11
N LYS A 157 -4.91 -5.21 0.76
CA LYS A 157 -6.16 -5.50 1.50
C LYS A 157 -7.22 -6.10 0.57
N TYR A 158 -7.32 -5.58 -0.65
CA TYR A 158 -8.23 -6.06 -1.67
C TYR A 158 -7.45 -6.80 -2.74
N LYS A 159 -7.66 -8.12 -2.81
CA LYS A 159 -7.07 -8.96 -3.84
C LYS A 159 -7.74 -8.66 -5.17
N ARG A 160 -7.07 -7.97 -6.05
CA ARG A 160 -7.54 -7.58 -7.38
C ARG A 160 -6.55 -8.06 -8.44
N VAL A 161 -6.97 -8.00 -9.68
CA VAL A 161 -6.13 -8.25 -10.85
C VAL A 161 -6.02 -6.96 -11.67
N LEU A 162 -4.80 -6.52 -11.95
CA LEU A 162 -4.54 -5.50 -12.94
C LEU A 162 -4.35 -6.18 -14.29
N MET A 163 -5.24 -5.89 -15.22
CA MET A 163 -5.15 -6.34 -16.60
C MET A 163 -4.59 -5.20 -17.45
N ILE A 164 -3.65 -5.53 -18.33
CA ILE A 164 -2.99 -4.58 -19.20
C ILE A 164 -3.11 -5.08 -20.64
N ALA A 165 -3.71 -4.27 -21.51
CA ALA A 165 -3.69 -4.50 -22.94
C ALA A 165 -2.49 -3.79 -23.56
N MET A 166 -1.64 -4.52 -24.27
CA MET A 166 -0.37 -4.03 -24.83
C MET A 166 -0.26 -4.36 -26.31
N THR A 167 0.47 -3.52 -27.01
CA THR A 167 0.92 -3.76 -28.40
C THR A 167 2.41 -3.44 -28.52
N THR A 168 2.97 -3.62 -29.71
CA THR A 168 4.34 -3.23 -30.03
C THR A 168 4.37 -2.28 -31.22
N ASP A 169 5.23 -1.27 -31.14
CA ASP A 169 5.53 -0.38 -32.26
C ASP A 169 6.43 -1.05 -33.33
N ALA A 170 6.74 -0.33 -34.40
CA ALA A 170 7.62 -0.79 -35.47
C ALA A 170 9.06 -1.10 -34.95
N ASN A 171 9.50 -0.48 -33.86
CA ASN A 171 10.79 -0.67 -33.23
C ASN A 171 10.76 -1.76 -32.14
N GLN A 172 9.68 -2.54 -32.04
CA GLN A 172 9.44 -3.58 -31.06
C GLN A 172 9.37 -3.07 -29.60
N LYS A 173 9.09 -1.78 -29.40
CA LYS A 173 8.82 -1.23 -28.07
C LYS A 173 7.38 -1.51 -27.68
N VAL A 174 7.20 -1.93 -26.43
CA VAL A 174 5.87 -2.20 -25.86
C VAL A 174 5.15 -0.90 -25.57
N LEU A 175 3.92 -0.77 -26.08
CA LEU A 175 3.00 0.31 -25.78
C LEU A 175 1.80 -0.25 -25.02
N PRO A 176 1.55 0.16 -23.77
CA PRO A 176 0.31 -0.17 -23.08
C PRO A 176 -0.83 0.69 -23.64
N ILE A 177 -1.91 0.06 -24.09
CA ILE A 177 -3.06 0.73 -24.70
C ILE A 177 -4.13 1.03 -23.66
N ALA A 178 -4.43 0.04 -22.82
CA ALA A 178 -5.50 0.12 -21.85
C ALA A 178 -5.16 -0.66 -20.58
N PHE A 179 -5.82 -0.29 -19.49
CA PHE A 179 -5.68 -0.89 -18.18
C PHE A 179 -7.06 -1.19 -17.61
N ALA A 180 -7.15 -2.26 -16.83
CA ALA A 180 -8.34 -2.53 -16.02
C ALA A 180 -7.95 -3.12 -14.66
N VAL A 181 -8.68 -2.74 -13.62
CA VAL A 181 -8.62 -3.41 -12.32
C VAL A 181 -9.93 -4.15 -12.10
N VAL A 182 -9.86 -5.46 -11.93
CA VAL A 182 -11.01 -6.34 -11.85
C VAL A 182 -10.96 -7.23 -10.60
N ASP A 183 -12.08 -7.83 -10.22
CA ASP A 183 -12.15 -8.74 -9.08
C ASP A 183 -11.33 -10.02 -9.31
N LYS A 184 -11.49 -10.62 -10.49
CA LYS A 184 -10.85 -11.86 -10.90
C LYS A 184 -10.65 -11.87 -12.42
N GLU A 185 -9.63 -12.57 -12.84
CA GLU A 185 -9.39 -12.84 -14.25
C GLU A 185 -10.35 -13.97 -14.70
N LEU A 186 -11.53 -13.58 -15.16
CA LEU A 186 -12.55 -14.50 -15.67
C LEU A 186 -12.93 -14.09 -17.10
N GLY A 187 -13.47 -15.03 -17.89
CA GLY A 187 -13.89 -14.77 -19.26
C GLY A 187 -14.77 -13.51 -19.46
N PRO A 188 -15.72 -13.17 -18.55
CA PRO A 188 -16.46 -11.91 -18.61
C PRO A 188 -15.63 -10.64 -18.37
N SER A 189 -14.46 -10.75 -17.76
CA SER A 189 -13.57 -9.61 -17.51
C SER A 189 -12.77 -9.20 -18.77
N TRP A 190 -12.79 -10.03 -19.82
CA TRP A 190 -12.11 -9.82 -21.10
C TRP A 190 -13.04 -9.34 -22.21
N ARG A 191 -14.30 -9.10 -21.91
CA ARG A 191 -15.34 -8.59 -22.80
C ARG A 191 -15.77 -7.20 -22.39
#